data_b1c373dc0a5204ceb9a1e8258423b04b
#
_entry.id   b1c373dc0a5204ceb9a1e8258423b04b
#
_cell.length_a   1.000
_cell.length_b   1.000
_cell.length_c   1.000
_cell.angle_alpha   90.00
_cell.angle_beta   90.00
_cell.angle_gamma   90.00
#
_symmetry.space_group_name_H-M   'P 1'
#
loop_
_entity.id
_entity.type
_entity.pdbx_description
1 polymer ?
#
loop_
_entity_poly.entity_id
_entity_poly.type
_entity_poly.pdbx_seq_one_letter_code
_entity_poly.pdbx_strand_id
1 'polypeptide(L)'
;MLVRDAMTTDVVTVPADSSLREAVGRMLRAGVGSAVVTRDGNPAGIVTETDALKAGYLAERPLAEIPVSKAASESLVTISPDATVRKAVRQMHDENVKKLPVVASMEMVGILTMTDVVRKQEELIDEAHRLEKGRQGWSVEENSWDPDEV
;
A
#
# COMPACT_ATOMS: atom_id res chain seq x y z
N MET A 1 -12.74 -9.49 -6.80
CA MET A 1 -12.43 -8.39 -5.88
C MET A 1 -11.88 -7.21 -6.67
N LEU A 2 -12.44 -6.06 -6.43
CA LEU A 2 -12.01 -4.83 -7.08
C LEU A 2 -10.95 -4.11 -6.23
N VAL A 3 -10.16 -3.28 -6.88
CA VAL A 3 -9.13 -2.47 -6.21
C VAL A 3 -9.74 -1.65 -5.06
N ARG A 4 -10.94 -1.07 -5.26
CA ARG A 4 -11.63 -0.28 -4.23
C ARG A 4 -11.88 -1.07 -2.94
N ASP A 5 -12.01 -2.39 -3.03
CA ASP A 5 -12.31 -3.24 -1.88
C ASP A 5 -11.08 -3.52 -1.02
N ALA A 6 -9.90 -3.36 -1.58
CA ALA A 6 -8.63 -3.66 -0.91
C ALA A 6 -7.76 -2.44 -0.63
N MET A 7 -7.99 -1.32 -1.33
CA MET A 7 -7.14 -0.13 -1.20
C MET A 7 -7.27 0.55 0.17
N THR A 8 -6.24 1.29 0.52
CA THR A 8 -6.24 2.19 1.67
C THR A 8 -6.63 3.58 1.18
N THR A 9 -7.62 4.20 1.84
CA THR A 9 -8.12 5.53 1.46
C THR A 9 -7.42 6.67 2.20
N ASP A 10 -6.83 6.38 3.36
CA ASP A 10 -6.12 7.38 4.15
C ASP A 10 -4.66 7.46 3.70
N VAL A 11 -4.45 8.17 2.60
CA VAL A 11 -3.13 8.23 1.93
C VAL A 11 -2.35 9.42 2.44
N VAL A 12 -1.08 9.17 2.84
CA VAL A 12 -0.15 10.23 3.19
C VAL A 12 0.38 10.85 1.90
N THR A 13 0.23 12.16 1.78
CA THR A 13 0.73 12.93 0.63
C THR A 13 1.71 13.99 1.10
N VAL A 14 2.55 14.44 0.18
CA VAL A 14 3.49 15.53 0.40
C VAL A 14 3.65 16.33 -0.89
N PRO A 15 3.62 17.67 -0.84
CA PRO A 15 3.85 18.46 -2.04
C PRO A 15 5.25 18.27 -2.62
N ALA A 16 5.38 18.32 -3.93
CA ALA A 16 6.67 18.09 -4.63
C ALA A 16 7.74 19.11 -4.27
N ASP A 17 7.35 20.29 -3.83
CA ASP A 17 8.28 21.34 -3.39
C ASP A 17 8.69 21.22 -1.93
N SER A 18 8.29 20.17 -1.25
CA SER A 18 8.65 19.90 0.15
C SER A 18 10.03 19.25 0.26
N SER A 19 10.56 19.25 1.48
CA SER A 19 11.78 18.54 1.79
C SER A 19 11.53 17.05 2.05
N LEU A 20 12.57 16.25 1.94
CA LEU A 20 12.52 14.85 2.33
C LEU A 20 12.20 14.70 3.82
N ARG A 21 12.68 15.63 4.66
CA ARG A 21 12.35 15.63 6.09
C ARG A 21 10.84 15.73 6.33
N GLU A 22 10.16 16.59 5.57
CA GLU A 22 8.70 16.73 5.70
C GLU A 22 7.99 15.43 5.33
N ALA A 23 8.41 14.80 4.24
CA ALA A 23 7.84 13.51 3.83
C ALA A 23 8.05 12.42 4.88
N VAL A 24 9.30 12.30 5.37
CA VAL A 24 9.63 11.31 6.41
C VAL A 24 8.84 11.57 7.69
N GLY A 25 8.71 12.84 8.09
CA GLY A 25 7.93 13.21 9.26
C GLY A 25 6.47 12.78 9.15
N ARG A 26 5.86 13.01 8.00
CA ARG A 26 4.47 12.59 7.75
C ARG A 26 4.32 11.07 7.78
N MET A 27 5.27 10.35 7.18
CA MET A 27 5.28 8.89 7.18
C MET A 27 5.40 8.34 8.62
N LEU A 28 6.32 8.89 9.40
CA LEU A 28 6.53 8.47 10.79
C LEU A 28 5.31 8.73 11.67
N ARG A 29 4.70 9.91 11.54
CA ARG A 29 3.50 10.25 12.33
C ARG A 29 2.31 9.36 11.98
N ALA A 30 2.18 8.99 10.71
CA ALA A 30 1.09 8.13 10.25
C ALA A 30 1.41 6.63 10.40
N GLY A 31 2.65 6.27 10.69
CA GLY A 31 3.06 4.87 10.83
C GLY A 31 3.01 4.10 9.50
N VAL A 32 3.32 4.77 8.39
CA VAL A 32 3.29 4.16 7.05
C VAL A 32 4.67 4.21 6.41
N GLY A 33 4.89 3.33 5.43
CA GLY A 33 6.19 3.18 4.77
C GLY A 33 6.34 3.94 3.46
N SER A 34 5.37 4.79 3.11
CA SER A 34 5.44 5.59 1.88
C SER A 34 4.58 6.82 1.94
N ALA A 35 4.88 7.78 1.07
CA ALA A 35 4.05 8.96 0.86
C ALA A 35 3.94 9.22 -0.65
N VAL A 36 2.79 9.69 -1.09
CA VAL A 36 2.58 10.09 -2.48
C VAL A 36 3.00 11.54 -2.62
N VAL A 37 3.89 11.81 -3.57
CA VAL A 37 4.32 13.16 -3.89
C VAL A 37 3.32 13.75 -4.87
N THR A 38 2.81 14.94 -4.58
CA THR A 38 1.78 15.59 -5.40
C THR A 38 2.29 16.88 -6.04
N ARG A 39 1.80 17.17 -7.26
CA ARG A 39 1.96 18.47 -7.92
C ARG A 39 0.57 18.97 -8.26
N ASP A 40 0.23 20.15 -7.78
CA ASP A 40 -1.10 20.74 -7.97
C ASP A 40 -2.23 19.78 -7.57
N GLY A 41 -2.00 19.02 -6.48
CA GLY A 41 -2.96 18.05 -5.98
C GLY A 41 -3.01 16.71 -6.71
N ASN A 42 -2.24 16.54 -7.78
CA ASN A 42 -2.20 15.30 -8.57
C ASN A 42 -0.99 14.45 -8.19
N PRO A 43 -1.13 13.12 -8.20
CA PRO A 43 0.01 12.23 -7.91
C PRO A 43 1.11 12.43 -8.95
N ALA A 44 2.34 12.65 -8.49
CA ALA A 44 3.50 12.85 -9.34
C ALA A 44 4.64 11.87 -9.06
N GLY A 45 4.59 11.19 -7.94
CA GLY A 45 5.62 10.22 -7.58
C GLY A 45 5.31 9.57 -6.24
N ILE A 46 6.16 8.64 -5.84
CA ILE A 46 6.08 7.98 -4.53
C ILE A 46 7.45 7.99 -3.89
N VAL A 47 7.53 8.31 -2.61
CA VAL A 47 8.73 8.17 -1.80
C VAL A 47 8.49 7.09 -0.76
N THR A 48 9.42 6.13 -0.67
CA THR A 48 9.37 5.01 0.28
C THR A 48 10.46 5.17 1.33
N GLU A 49 10.40 4.33 2.37
CA GLU A 49 11.45 4.27 3.39
C GLU A 49 12.83 4.01 2.76
N THR A 50 12.89 3.05 1.83
CA THR A 50 14.14 2.73 1.12
C THR A 50 14.65 3.93 0.34
N ASP A 51 13.75 4.67 -0.34
CA ASP A 51 14.12 5.87 -1.08
C ASP A 51 14.71 6.93 -0.16
N ALA A 52 14.11 7.11 1.02
CA ALA A 52 14.59 8.08 2.01
C ALA A 52 15.98 7.71 2.54
N LEU A 53 16.19 6.44 2.88
CA LEU A 53 17.48 5.95 3.35
C LEU A 53 18.55 6.13 2.29
N LYS A 54 18.23 5.75 1.04
CA LYS A 54 19.17 5.87 -0.08
C LYS A 54 19.53 7.32 -0.35
N ALA A 55 18.55 8.21 -0.39
CA ALA A 55 18.79 9.64 -0.62
C ALA A 55 19.64 10.26 0.48
N GLY A 56 19.32 9.93 1.74
CA GLY A 56 20.11 10.42 2.88
C GLY A 56 21.54 9.93 2.85
N TYR A 57 21.75 8.66 2.53
CA TYR A 57 23.09 8.08 2.43
C TYR A 57 23.93 8.74 1.33
N LEU A 58 23.31 8.91 0.14
CA LEU A 58 24.02 9.46 -1.03
C LEU A 58 24.28 10.96 -0.93
N ALA A 59 23.35 11.72 -0.36
CA ALA A 59 23.45 13.19 -0.33
C ALA A 59 24.43 13.69 0.72
N GLU A 60 24.67 12.95 1.79
CA GLU A 60 25.52 13.37 2.91
C GLU A 60 25.12 14.72 3.46
N ARG A 61 23.80 14.98 3.55
CA ARG A 61 23.20 16.23 4.01
C ARG A 61 22.00 15.94 4.91
N PRO A 62 21.61 16.89 5.76
CA PRO A 62 20.38 16.76 6.53
C PRO A 62 19.18 16.57 5.60
N LEU A 63 18.21 15.77 6.04
CA LEU A 63 16.99 15.51 5.25
C LEU A 63 16.25 16.79 4.88
N ALA A 64 16.34 17.82 5.73
CA ALA A 64 15.69 19.13 5.48
C ALA A 64 16.26 19.85 4.26
N GLU A 65 17.47 19.49 3.84
CA GLU A 65 18.14 20.11 2.69
C GLU A 65 17.99 19.29 1.40
N ILE A 66 17.33 18.15 1.49
CA ILE A 66 17.10 17.27 0.34
C ILE A 66 15.67 17.48 -0.16
N PRO A 67 15.46 17.94 -1.42
CA PRO A 67 14.11 18.02 -1.97
C PRO A 67 13.49 16.63 -2.07
N VAL A 68 12.22 16.50 -1.71
CA VAL A 68 11.52 15.20 -1.79
C VAL A 68 11.53 14.64 -3.22
N SER A 69 11.47 15.51 -4.22
CA SER A 69 11.51 15.12 -5.63
C SER A 69 12.80 14.40 -6.04
N LYS A 70 13.89 14.62 -5.31
CA LYS A 70 15.18 13.92 -5.57
C LYS A 70 15.16 12.48 -5.09
N ALA A 71 14.37 12.20 -4.05
CA ALA A 71 14.25 10.86 -3.48
C ALA A 71 13.13 10.05 -4.11
N ALA A 72 12.05 10.70 -4.52
CA ALA A 72 10.84 10.04 -5.02
C ALA A 72 11.06 9.42 -6.40
N SER A 73 10.36 8.32 -6.65
CA SER A 73 10.25 7.73 -7.98
C SER A 73 9.35 8.61 -8.85
N GLU A 74 9.84 9.00 -10.03
CA GLU A 74 9.08 9.84 -10.98
C GLU A 74 8.14 9.02 -11.87
N SER A 75 8.42 7.73 -12.01
CA SER A 75 7.62 6.84 -12.85
C SER A 75 6.40 6.36 -12.07
N LEU A 76 5.29 7.07 -12.23
CA LEU A 76 4.07 6.79 -11.51
C LEU A 76 3.14 5.93 -12.35
N VAL A 77 2.92 4.69 -11.91
CA VAL A 77 1.93 3.79 -12.48
C VAL A 77 0.70 3.85 -11.59
N THR A 78 -0.45 4.19 -12.15
CA THR A 78 -1.72 4.32 -11.42
C THR A 78 -2.69 3.24 -11.86
N ILE A 79 -3.75 3.03 -11.07
CA ILE A 79 -4.79 2.07 -11.40
C ILE A 79 -6.16 2.64 -11.05
N SER A 80 -7.20 2.17 -11.75
CA SER A 80 -8.58 2.54 -11.46
C SER A 80 -9.13 1.77 -10.26
N PRO A 81 -10.00 2.39 -9.42
CA PRO A 81 -10.66 1.66 -8.35
C PRO A 81 -11.61 0.56 -8.86
N ASP A 82 -12.03 0.65 -10.11
CA ASP A 82 -12.91 -0.33 -10.75
C ASP A 82 -12.15 -1.50 -11.36
N ALA A 83 -10.83 -1.44 -11.42
CA ALA A 83 -10.02 -2.54 -11.90
C ALA A 83 -10.05 -3.69 -10.89
N THR A 84 -9.76 -4.90 -11.36
CA THR A 84 -9.66 -6.06 -10.48
C THR A 84 -8.33 -6.04 -9.72
N VAL A 85 -8.31 -6.61 -8.53
CA VAL A 85 -7.08 -6.79 -7.76
C VAL A 85 -6.09 -7.64 -8.55
N ARG A 86 -6.60 -8.62 -9.31
CA ARG A 86 -5.75 -9.47 -10.16
C ARG A 86 -5.00 -8.63 -11.19
N LYS A 87 -5.68 -7.69 -11.85
CA LYS A 87 -5.05 -6.77 -12.80
C LYS A 87 -4.00 -5.91 -12.12
N ALA A 88 -4.30 -5.42 -10.92
CA ALA A 88 -3.37 -4.61 -10.15
C ALA A 88 -2.10 -5.38 -9.80
N VAL A 89 -2.23 -6.63 -9.35
CA VAL A 89 -1.07 -7.47 -9.02
C VAL A 89 -0.20 -7.71 -10.24
N ARG A 90 -0.83 -7.97 -11.38
CA ARG A 90 -0.11 -8.15 -12.65
C ARG A 90 0.65 -6.89 -13.03
N GLN A 91 0.02 -5.72 -12.87
CA GLN A 91 0.65 -4.44 -13.16
C GLN A 91 1.82 -4.15 -12.23
N MET A 92 1.67 -4.46 -10.95
CA MET A 92 2.77 -4.35 -9.98
C MET A 92 3.96 -5.22 -10.39
N HIS A 93 3.69 -6.43 -10.86
CA HIS A 93 4.72 -7.35 -11.33
C HIS A 93 5.42 -6.81 -12.58
N ASP A 94 4.65 -6.42 -13.59
CA ASP A 94 5.19 -5.97 -14.87
C ASP A 94 6.02 -4.69 -14.74
N GLU A 95 5.59 -3.78 -13.87
CA GLU A 95 6.27 -2.51 -13.62
C GLU A 95 7.29 -2.58 -12.49
N ASN A 96 7.41 -3.74 -11.83
CA ASN A 96 8.30 -3.96 -10.70
C ASN A 96 8.10 -2.94 -9.58
N VAL A 97 6.85 -2.71 -9.22
CA VAL A 97 6.44 -1.83 -8.12
C VAL A 97 5.55 -2.60 -7.16
N LYS A 98 5.54 -2.19 -5.88
CA LYS A 98 4.73 -2.83 -4.85
C LYS A 98 3.55 -1.96 -4.41
N LYS A 99 3.40 -0.80 -5.01
CA LYS A 99 2.39 0.19 -4.63
C LYS A 99 1.85 0.86 -5.88
N LEU A 100 0.53 1.04 -5.92
CA LEU A 100 -0.14 1.73 -7.03
C LEU A 100 -1.08 2.78 -6.45
N PRO A 101 -0.88 4.06 -6.75
CA PRO A 101 -1.90 5.07 -6.47
C PRO A 101 -3.17 4.74 -7.26
N VAL A 102 -4.30 4.86 -6.58
CA VAL A 102 -5.62 4.60 -7.16
C VAL A 102 -6.24 5.92 -7.54
N VAL A 103 -6.54 6.09 -8.83
CA VAL A 103 -7.02 7.36 -9.38
C VAL A 103 -8.37 7.15 -10.06
N ALA A 104 -9.34 8.02 -9.73
CA ALA A 104 -10.65 8.09 -10.36
C ALA A 104 -10.95 9.54 -10.70
N SER A 105 -11.44 9.79 -11.92
CA SER A 105 -11.79 11.15 -12.38
C SER A 105 -10.66 12.16 -12.15
N MET A 106 -9.42 11.75 -12.43
CA MET A 106 -8.20 12.55 -12.27
C MET A 106 -7.85 12.90 -10.82
N GLU A 107 -8.53 12.30 -9.86
CA GLU A 107 -8.24 12.50 -8.44
C GLU A 107 -7.73 11.20 -7.81
N MET A 108 -6.76 11.31 -6.91
CA MET A 108 -6.30 10.17 -6.15
C MET A 108 -7.32 9.83 -5.06
N VAL A 109 -7.84 8.61 -5.10
CA VAL A 109 -8.84 8.13 -4.14
C VAL A 109 -8.28 7.14 -3.13
N GLY A 110 -7.08 6.64 -3.34
CA GLY A 110 -6.45 5.71 -2.44
C GLY A 110 -5.10 5.24 -2.94
N ILE A 111 -4.55 4.27 -2.23
CA ILE A 111 -3.33 3.57 -2.64
C ILE A 111 -3.53 2.07 -2.40
N LEU A 112 -3.09 1.26 -3.35
CA LEU A 112 -3.09 -0.19 -3.19
C LEU A 112 -1.66 -0.68 -3.08
N THR A 113 -1.36 -1.39 -1.99
CA THR A 113 -0.04 -2.00 -1.79
C THR A 113 -0.13 -3.50 -1.89
N MET A 114 1.00 -4.16 -2.14
CA MET A 114 1.04 -5.62 -2.11
C MET A 114 0.66 -6.16 -0.73
N THR A 115 1.03 -5.45 0.33
CA THR A 115 0.64 -5.80 1.70
C THR A 115 -0.88 -5.77 1.87
N ASP A 116 -1.56 -4.77 1.29
CA ASP A 116 -3.03 -4.69 1.32
C ASP A 116 -3.66 -5.92 0.64
N VAL A 117 -3.10 -6.33 -0.49
CA VAL A 117 -3.59 -7.49 -1.24
C VAL A 117 -3.47 -8.76 -0.41
N VAL A 118 -2.31 -8.98 0.20
CA VAL A 118 -2.07 -10.17 1.03
C VAL A 118 -3.01 -10.19 2.23
N ARG A 119 -3.13 -9.06 2.93
CA ARG A 119 -4.01 -8.94 4.10
C ARG A 119 -5.47 -9.23 3.74
N LYS A 120 -5.94 -8.68 2.64
CA LYS A 120 -7.32 -8.87 2.20
C LYS A 120 -7.59 -10.32 1.81
N GLN A 121 -6.62 -10.98 1.22
CA GLN A 121 -6.74 -12.39 0.86
C GLN A 121 -6.83 -13.27 2.12
N GLU A 122 -6.03 -12.98 3.14
CA GLU A 122 -6.10 -13.68 4.42
C GLU A 122 -7.48 -13.53 5.07
N GLU A 123 -8.03 -12.32 5.07
CA GLU A 123 -9.37 -12.05 5.59
C GLU A 123 -10.43 -12.88 4.85
N LEU A 124 -10.33 -12.99 3.54
CA LEU A 124 -11.26 -13.78 2.72
C LEU A 124 -11.17 -15.28 3.03
N ILE A 125 -9.96 -15.78 3.24
CA ILE A 125 -9.74 -17.18 3.59
C ILE A 125 -10.35 -17.48 4.97
N ASP A 126 -10.12 -16.62 5.94
CA ASP A 126 -10.69 -16.76 7.27
C ASP A 126 -12.21 -16.75 7.24
N GLU A 127 -12.81 -15.85 6.46
CA GLU A 127 -14.25 -15.76 6.28
C GLU A 127 -14.80 -17.04 5.65
N ALA A 128 -14.14 -17.56 4.62
CA ALA A 128 -14.55 -18.80 3.97
C ALA A 128 -14.52 -19.99 4.94
N HIS A 129 -13.49 -20.08 5.78
CA HIS A 129 -13.39 -21.14 6.79
C HIS A 129 -14.54 -21.05 7.81
N ARG A 130 -14.88 -19.86 8.27
CA ARG A 130 -16.00 -19.68 9.19
C ARG A 130 -17.33 -20.09 8.58
N LEU A 131 -17.56 -19.70 7.33
CA LEU A 131 -18.78 -20.04 6.60
C LEU A 131 -18.89 -21.55 6.37
N GLU A 132 -17.79 -22.18 6.00
CA GLU A 132 -17.74 -23.62 5.76
C GLU A 132 -18.08 -24.40 7.04
N LYS A 133 -17.51 -24.02 8.18
CA LYS A 133 -17.81 -24.66 9.47
C LYS A 133 -19.28 -24.50 9.84
N GLY A 134 -19.85 -23.32 9.65
CA GLY A 134 -21.25 -23.07 9.93
C GLY A 134 -22.20 -23.91 9.05
N ARG A 135 -21.85 -24.10 7.78
CA ARG A 135 -22.66 -24.87 6.83
C ARG A 135 -22.66 -26.38 7.12
N GLN A 136 -21.52 -26.89 7.57
CA GLN A 136 -21.35 -28.32 7.83
C GLN A 136 -21.98 -28.76 9.16
N GLY A 137 -22.38 -27.80 10.00
CA GLY A 137 -23.01 -28.10 11.27
C GLY A 137 -22.19 -29.04 12.14
N TRP A 138 -20.89 -28.78 12.21
CA TRP A 138 -19.94 -29.65 12.90
C TRP A 138 -20.34 -29.88 14.35
N SER A 139 -20.26 -31.14 14.76
CA SER A 139 -20.50 -31.53 16.16
C SER A 139 -19.28 -31.17 17.02
N VAL A 140 -19.46 -31.19 18.33
CA VAL A 140 -18.39 -30.95 19.28
C VAL A 140 -17.26 -31.96 19.08
N GLU A 141 -17.59 -33.19 18.77
CA GLU A 141 -16.60 -34.25 18.55
C GLU A 141 -15.76 -33.96 17.32
N GLU A 142 -16.37 -33.47 16.27
CA GLU A 142 -15.64 -33.12 15.03
C GLU A 142 -14.72 -31.93 15.22
N ASN A 143 -15.05 -31.05 16.16
CA ASN A 143 -14.26 -29.88 16.47
C ASN A 143 -13.34 -30.07 17.68
N SER A 144 -13.25 -31.29 18.19
CA SER A 144 -12.46 -31.58 19.39
C SER A 144 -10.98 -31.77 19.11
N TRP A 145 -10.51 -31.47 17.89
CA TRP A 145 -9.10 -31.56 17.57
C TRP A 145 -8.26 -30.70 18.53
N ASP A 146 -7.32 -31.33 19.19
CA ASP A 146 -6.42 -30.68 20.13
C ASP A 146 -5.02 -30.66 19.55
N PRO A 147 -4.45 -29.48 19.25
CA PRO A 147 -3.11 -29.38 18.69
C PRO A 147 -2.02 -29.90 19.64
N ASP A 148 -2.32 -30.01 20.93
CA ASP A 148 -1.36 -30.49 21.92
C ASP A 148 -1.33 -32.03 22.05
N GLU A 149 -2.20 -32.73 21.34
CA GLU A 149 -2.27 -34.19 21.34
C GLU A 149 -1.38 -34.84 20.27
N VAL A 150 -0.57 -34.08 19.57
CA VAL A 150 0.27 -34.61 18.49
C VAL A 150 1.53 -35.27 19.01
#